data_23aa7585f5a7e978bc44c88fe8c112c1
#
_entry.id   23aa7585f5a7e978bc44c88fe8c112c1
#
_cell.length_a   1.000
_cell.length_b   1.000
_cell.length_c   1.000
_cell.angle_alpha   90.00
_cell.angle_beta   90.00
_cell.angle_gamma   90.00
#
_symmetry.space_group_name_H-M   'P 1'
#
loop_
_entity.id
_entity.type
_entity.pdbx_description
1 polymer ?
#
loop_
_entity_poly.entity_id
_entity_poly.type
_entity_poly.pdbx_seq_one_letter_code
_entity_poly.pdbx_strand_id
1 'polypeptide(L)'
;MTEQTENPALFSPLTLRNMTVKNRVMMSPMCMYSAQDLDGTPNDFHVVHIGSRALGGAGLVCTEMTQISPEGRISLGDAGIWDDKHIEPWKRVVDFVHGHTDAKVAIQLG
;
A
#
# COMPACT_ATOMS: atom_id res chain seq x y z
N MET A 1 -17.84 -4.13 -34.68
CA MET A 1 -17.68 -4.12 -33.98
C MET A 1 -17.61 -4.15 -33.08
N THR A 2 -17.78 -4.25 -32.81
CA THR A 2 -17.84 -4.27 -31.91
C THR A 2 -17.38 -3.96 -31.06
N GLU A 3 -17.43 -3.84 -30.93
CA GLU A 3 -17.13 -3.68 -30.13
C GLU A 3 -16.90 -3.86 -29.11
N GLN A 4 -16.82 -4.29 -29.67
CA GLN A 4 -16.61 -4.65 -28.40
C GLN A 4 -16.18 -3.60 -27.42
N THR A 5 -17.04 -3.20 -26.65
CA THR A 5 -16.90 -2.08 -25.75
C THR A 5 -16.77 -2.52 -24.29
N GLU A 6 -16.86 -3.81 -24.08
CA GLU A 6 -16.75 -4.32 -22.73
C GLU A 6 -15.31 -4.33 -22.26
N ASN A 7 -15.06 -3.87 -21.06
CA ASN A 7 -13.75 -3.98 -20.45
C ASN A 7 -13.48 -5.42 -20.04
N PRO A 8 -12.23 -5.89 -20.14
CA PRO A 8 -11.85 -7.15 -19.51
C PRO A 8 -12.19 -7.12 -18.02
N ALA A 9 -12.52 -8.27 -17.47
CA ALA A 9 -12.85 -8.36 -16.03
C ALA A 9 -11.75 -7.78 -15.14
N LEU A 10 -10.49 -7.91 -15.55
CA LEU A 10 -9.34 -7.38 -14.82
C LEU A 10 -9.45 -5.86 -14.59
N PHE A 11 -10.01 -5.13 -15.54
CA PHE A 11 -10.12 -3.67 -15.47
C PHE A 11 -11.50 -3.20 -15.01
N SER A 12 -12.38 -4.11 -14.61
CA SER A 12 -13.68 -3.73 -14.08
C SER A 12 -13.58 -3.45 -12.59
N PRO A 13 -14.42 -2.53 -12.07
CA PRO A 13 -14.42 -2.24 -10.63
C PRO A 13 -14.84 -3.46 -9.81
N LEU A 14 -14.37 -3.50 -8.57
CA LEU A 14 -14.77 -4.50 -7.59
C LEU A 14 -15.11 -3.78 -6.29
N THR A 15 -16.27 -4.10 -5.73
CA THR A 15 -16.68 -3.53 -4.45
C THR A 15 -16.51 -4.58 -3.35
N LEU A 16 -15.74 -4.21 -2.33
CA LEU A 16 -15.51 -5.01 -1.13
C LEU A 16 -16.10 -4.22 0.04
N ARG A 17 -17.27 -4.67 0.52
CA ARG A 17 -18.05 -3.93 1.51
C ARG A 17 -18.31 -2.50 1.01
N ASN A 18 -17.78 -1.49 1.67
CA ASN A 18 -18.00 -0.08 1.31
C ASN A 18 -16.86 0.51 0.46
N MET A 19 -15.88 -0.31 0.08
CA MET A 19 -14.74 0.14 -0.71
C MET A 19 -14.87 -0.38 -2.14
N THR A 20 -14.77 0.53 -3.11
CA THR A 20 -14.73 0.16 -4.52
C THR A 20 -13.34 0.43 -5.07
N VAL A 21 -12.69 -0.62 -5.57
CA VAL A 21 -11.42 -0.49 -6.28
C VAL A 21 -11.69 -0.40 -7.77
N LYS A 22 -10.90 0.42 -8.47
CA LYS A 22 -11.14 0.75 -9.88
C LYS A 22 -10.86 -0.41 -10.83
N ASN A 23 -10.05 -1.37 -10.40
CA ASN A 23 -9.73 -2.55 -11.18
C ASN A 23 -9.36 -3.69 -10.22
N ARG A 24 -9.06 -4.86 -10.76
CA ARG A 24 -8.77 -6.06 -9.97
C ARG A 24 -7.27 -6.37 -9.91
N VAL A 25 -6.45 -5.35 -10.06
CA VAL A 25 -4.99 -5.46 -9.90
C VAL A 25 -4.62 -5.01 -8.50
N MET A 26 -4.00 -5.89 -7.74
CA MET A 26 -3.57 -5.60 -6.38
C MET A 26 -2.07 -5.80 -6.25
N MET A 27 -1.39 -4.80 -5.67
CA MET A 27 -0.03 -4.97 -5.20
C MET A 27 -0.06 -5.76 -3.90
N SER A 28 0.49 -6.97 -3.91
CA SER A 28 0.57 -7.80 -2.71
C SER A 28 1.58 -7.25 -1.70
N PRO A 29 1.44 -7.58 -0.41
CA PRO A 29 2.44 -7.18 0.59
C PRO A 29 3.81 -7.80 0.27
N MET A 30 4.86 -6.97 0.39
CA MET A 30 6.24 -7.41 0.12
C MET A 30 7.17 -6.76 1.11
N CYS A 31 7.71 -7.53 2.05
CA CYS A 31 8.67 -7.03 3.02
C CYS A 31 9.97 -6.65 2.32
N MET A 32 10.37 -5.40 2.46
CA MET A 32 11.57 -4.85 1.82
C MET A 32 12.67 -4.52 2.83
N TYR A 33 12.37 -4.62 4.12
CA TYR A 33 13.33 -4.40 5.21
C TYR A 33 14.07 -3.07 5.09
N SER A 34 13.33 -2.02 4.72
CA SER A 34 13.90 -0.72 4.37
C SER A 34 13.57 0.40 5.35
N ALA A 35 13.11 0.08 6.55
CA ALA A 35 12.98 1.06 7.63
C ALA A 35 14.38 1.35 8.20
N GLN A 36 15.09 2.28 7.55
CA GLN A 36 16.53 2.48 7.72
C GLN A 36 16.92 2.92 9.13
N ASP A 37 16.03 3.62 9.84
CA ASP A 37 16.31 4.08 11.20
C ASP A 37 16.19 2.97 12.24
N LEU A 38 15.79 1.76 11.81
CA LEU A 38 15.66 0.56 12.63
C LEU A 38 14.64 0.72 13.77
N ASP A 39 13.69 1.64 13.60
CA ASP A 39 12.65 1.94 14.58
C ASP A 39 11.25 1.79 14.00
N GLY A 40 11.11 1.12 12.87
CA GLY A 40 9.84 0.88 12.20
C GLY A 40 9.32 2.03 11.36
N THR A 41 10.00 3.16 11.31
CA THR A 41 9.52 4.35 10.63
C THR A 41 9.63 4.20 9.11
N PRO A 42 8.51 4.26 8.36
CA PRO A 42 8.58 4.30 6.90
C PRO A 42 9.23 5.61 6.44
N ASN A 43 9.85 5.56 5.27
CA ASN A 43 10.64 6.67 4.73
C ASN A 43 10.36 6.87 3.25
N ASP A 44 11.22 7.59 2.55
CA ASP A 44 11.07 7.86 1.12
C ASP A 44 10.95 6.60 0.29
N PHE A 45 11.67 5.53 0.67
CA PHE A 45 11.57 4.26 -0.04
C PHE A 45 10.12 3.78 -0.08
N HIS A 46 9.42 3.86 1.04
CA HIS A 46 8.03 3.37 1.13
C HIS A 46 7.09 4.21 0.28
N VAL A 47 7.32 5.53 0.20
CA VAL A 47 6.56 6.39 -0.71
C VAL A 47 6.77 5.97 -2.15
N VAL A 48 8.03 5.76 -2.55
CA VAL A 48 8.36 5.36 -3.92
C VAL A 48 7.84 3.97 -4.23
N HIS A 49 8.09 3.02 -3.34
CA HIS A 49 7.72 1.61 -3.55
C HIS A 49 6.21 1.43 -3.70
N ILE A 50 5.44 1.99 -2.78
CA ILE A 50 3.98 1.89 -2.81
C ILE A 50 3.41 2.85 -3.85
N GLY A 51 3.91 4.08 -3.87
CA GLY A 51 3.42 5.12 -4.77
C GLY A 51 3.63 4.78 -6.24
N SER A 52 4.76 4.17 -6.60
CA SER A 52 5.03 3.83 -7.99
C SER A 52 4.04 2.77 -8.53
N ARG A 53 3.64 1.81 -7.70
CA ARG A 53 2.64 0.81 -8.10
C ARG A 53 1.27 1.43 -8.25
N ALA A 54 0.92 2.34 -7.35
CA ALA A 54 -0.33 3.08 -7.46
C ALA A 54 -0.36 3.93 -8.73
N LEU A 55 0.72 4.66 -9.01
CA LEU A 55 0.86 5.46 -10.23
C LEU A 55 0.82 4.59 -11.48
N GLY A 56 1.33 3.37 -11.39
CA GLY A 56 1.33 2.41 -12.50
C GLY A 56 -0.04 1.79 -12.78
N GLY A 57 -1.05 2.04 -11.95
CA GLY A 57 -2.42 1.67 -12.25
C GLY A 57 -3.05 0.62 -11.34
N ALA A 58 -2.33 0.11 -10.34
CA ALA A 58 -2.94 -0.85 -9.40
C ALA A 58 -4.16 -0.23 -8.71
N GLY A 59 -5.25 -0.97 -8.62
CA GLY A 59 -6.46 -0.50 -7.96
C GLY A 59 -6.37 -0.54 -6.45
N LEU A 60 -5.56 -1.45 -5.92
CA LEU A 60 -5.33 -1.60 -4.49
C LEU A 60 -3.84 -1.84 -4.27
N VAL A 61 -3.24 -1.08 -3.36
CA VAL A 61 -1.86 -1.31 -2.96
C VAL A 61 -1.84 -1.66 -1.48
N CYS A 62 -1.15 -2.75 -1.14
CA CYS A 62 -1.05 -3.21 0.23
C CYS A 62 0.38 -3.00 0.73
N THR A 63 0.49 -2.46 1.95
CA THR A 63 1.80 -2.27 2.56
C THR A 63 2.46 -3.61 2.85
N GLU A 64 3.78 -3.59 3.00
CA GLU A 64 4.49 -4.72 3.58
C GLU A 64 3.95 -5.03 4.97
N MET A 65 4.25 -6.24 5.47
CA MET A 65 3.85 -6.60 6.82
C MET A 65 4.35 -5.55 7.80
N THR A 66 3.41 -4.88 8.47
CA THR A 66 3.68 -3.74 9.33
C THR A 66 3.42 -4.17 10.76
N GLN A 67 4.43 -4.11 11.59
CA GLN A 67 4.41 -4.74 12.90
C GLN A 67 3.67 -3.88 13.92
N ILE A 68 2.89 -4.51 14.78
CA ILE A 68 2.12 -3.83 15.82
C ILE A 68 2.89 -3.74 17.15
N SER A 69 4.10 -4.29 17.19
CA SER A 69 5.00 -4.18 18.34
C SER A 69 6.44 -4.31 17.86
N PRO A 70 7.42 -3.74 18.60
CA PRO A 70 8.83 -3.90 18.25
C PRO A 70 9.25 -5.38 18.27
N GLU A 71 8.69 -6.16 19.19
CA GLU A 71 9.02 -7.57 19.34
C GLU A 71 8.51 -8.42 18.18
N GLY A 72 7.47 -7.96 17.50
CA GLY A 72 6.90 -8.70 16.38
C GLY A 72 7.70 -8.62 15.11
N ARG A 73 8.76 -7.81 15.06
CA ARG A 73 9.57 -7.65 13.86
C ARG A 73 10.31 -8.92 13.49
N ILE A 74 10.35 -9.22 12.19
CA ILE A 74 11.20 -10.27 11.63
C ILE A 74 12.65 -9.80 11.64
N SER A 75 12.85 -8.54 11.29
CA SER A 75 14.17 -7.90 11.32
C SER A 75 14.03 -6.46 11.83
N LEU A 76 15.16 -5.85 12.18
CA LEU A 76 15.14 -4.45 12.63
C LEU A 76 14.75 -3.48 11.51
N GLY A 77 14.81 -3.92 10.26
CA GLY A 77 14.41 -3.12 9.10
C GLY A 77 12.91 -3.19 8.78
N ASP A 78 12.12 -3.94 9.55
CA ASP A 78 10.68 -4.04 9.34
C ASP A 78 9.99 -2.70 9.62
N ALA A 79 8.99 -2.39 8.78
CA ALA A 79 8.13 -1.26 9.06
C ALA A 79 7.21 -1.55 10.24
N GLY A 80 6.78 -0.52 10.94
CA GLY A 80 5.95 -0.65 12.12
C GLY A 80 4.85 0.38 12.21
N ILE A 81 3.89 0.10 13.07
CA ILE A 81 2.78 1.00 13.39
C ILE A 81 2.43 0.90 14.89
N TRP A 82 3.45 0.73 15.72
CA TRP A 82 3.25 0.54 17.15
C TRP A 82 3.41 1.81 17.99
N ASP A 83 3.76 2.94 17.37
CA ASP A 83 4.06 4.19 18.07
C ASP A 83 3.47 5.38 17.32
N ASP A 84 3.09 6.43 18.05
CA ASP A 84 2.54 7.63 17.46
C ASP A 84 3.50 8.29 16.46
N LYS A 85 4.80 8.11 16.61
CA LYS A 85 5.79 8.64 15.65
C LYS A 85 5.65 8.01 14.27
N HIS A 86 4.95 6.89 14.14
CA HIS A 86 4.69 6.24 12.86
C HIS A 86 3.51 6.85 12.10
N ILE A 87 2.67 7.64 12.77
CA ILE A 87 1.45 8.19 12.17
C ILE A 87 1.78 9.07 10.97
N GLU A 88 2.61 10.11 11.16
CA GLU A 88 2.90 11.06 10.08
C GLU A 88 3.64 10.43 8.91
N PRO A 89 4.65 9.56 9.12
CA PRO A 89 5.29 8.87 8.00
C PRO A 89 4.32 8.00 7.19
N TRP A 90 3.43 7.27 7.84
CA TRP A 90 2.42 6.48 7.12
C TRP A 90 1.39 7.36 6.44
N LYS A 91 0.98 8.46 7.10
CA LYS A 91 0.08 9.43 6.50
C LYS A 91 0.66 9.98 5.21
N ARG A 92 1.96 10.27 5.18
CA ARG A 92 2.65 10.75 3.99
C ARG A 92 2.53 9.76 2.83
N VAL A 93 2.69 8.46 3.10
CA VAL A 93 2.53 7.42 2.08
C VAL A 93 1.09 7.39 1.54
N VAL A 94 0.12 7.37 2.44
CA VAL A 94 -1.30 7.31 2.07
C VAL A 94 -1.72 8.56 1.31
N ASP A 95 -1.29 9.74 1.78
CA ASP A 95 -1.63 11.01 1.13
C ASP A 95 -1.05 11.09 -0.28
N PHE A 96 0.17 10.57 -0.49
CA PHE A 96 0.75 10.51 -1.82
C PHE A 96 -0.12 9.69 -2.75
N VAL A 97 -0.52 8.49 -2.32
CA VAL A 97 -1.35 7.61 -3.15
C VAL A 97 -2.69 8.26 -3.45
N HIS A 98 -3.38 8.76 -2.43
CA HIS A 98 -4.71 9.35 -2.59
C HIS A 98 -4.67 10.68 -3.35
N GLY A 99 -3.58 11.44 -3.24
CA GLY A 99 -3.45 12.72 -3.92
C GLY A 99 -3.09 12.62 -5.40
N HIS A 100 -2.51 11.51 -5.82
CA HIS A 100 -1.97 11.35 -7.17
C HIS A 100 -2.61 10.21 -7.96
N THR A 101 -3.43 9.37 -7.32
CA THR A 101 -4.02 8.19 -7.97
C THR A 101 -5.41 7.93 -7.42
N ASP A 102 -6.13 7.01 -8.07
CA ASP A 102 -7.42 6.50 -7.58
C ASP A 102 -7.27 5.16 -6.84
N ALA A 103 -6.05 4.76 -6.55
CA ALA A 103 -5.80 3.52 -5.83
C ALA A 103 -6.28 3.61 -4.37
N LYS A 104 -6.69 2.48 -3.83
CA LYS A 104 -6.95 2.31 -2.41
C LYS A 104 -5.72 1.73 -1.74
N VAL A 105 -5.57 2.00 -0.45
CA VAL A 105 -4.42 1.53 0.33
C VAL A 105 -4.91 0.58 1.41
N ALA A 106 -4.23 -0.55 1.54
CA ALA A 106 -4.47 -1.51 2.61
C ALA A 106 -3.17 -1.70 3.39
N ILE A 107 -3.29 -2.17 4.60
CA ILE A 107 -2.14 -2.48 5.46
C ILE A 107 -2.19 -3.95 5.85
N GLN A 108 -1.05 -4.62 5.78
CA GLN A 108 -0.91 -5.96 6.36
C GLN A 108 -0.30 -5.80 7.75
N LEU A 109 -1.05 -6.22 8.77
CA LEU A 109 -0.58 -6.14 10.16
C LEU A 109 0.13 -7.44 10.53
N GLY A 110 1.23 -7.29 11.22
CA GLY A 110 2.03 -8.42 11.69
C GLY A 110 2.19 -8.52 13.20
#